data_5afd13e5396333fdbea37dbc64a6d165
#
_entry.id   5afd13e5396333fdbea37dbc64a6d165
#
_cell.length_a   1.000
_cell.length_b   1.000
_cell.length_c   1.000
_cell.angle_alpha   90.00
_cell.angle_beta   90.00
_cell.angle_gamma   90.00
#
_symmetry.space_group_name_H-M   'P 1'
#
loop_
_entity.id
_entity.type
_entity.pdbx_description
1 polymer ?
#
loop_
_entity_poly.entity_id
_entity_poly.type
_entity_poly.pdbx_seq_one_letter_code
_entity_poly.pdbx_strand_id
1 'polypeptide(L)'
;MIKQYIKQALRMIGENKLLSVISILGTALAICMIMVIVILYVVNTASFKPEVNRGRTCYITTVMSNGKDDNRRISYSSLGLPLVKECCYPLKGAEAVTAINMDRYRPLTASSMDGVKNRTSYISYTDTAFWKVFQFDFLQGGPFSPAAFTSGIRNAVISESVALALFGTDQVVGREMKLDFIVYNIC
;
A
#
# COMPACT_ATOMS: atom_id res chain seq x y z
N MET A 1 -6.21 -45.05 31.81
CA MET A 1 -7.51 -44.44 31.43
C MET A 1 -7.47 -43.72 30.08
N ILE A 2 -6.63 -42.72 29.83
CA ILE A 2 -6.58 -41.96 28.56
C ILE A 2 -6.46 -42.87 27.32
N LYS A 3 -5.58 -43.89 27.38
CA LYS A 3 -5.34 -44.83 26.27
C LYS A 3 -6.61 -45.63 25.88
N GLN A 4 -7.48 -45.93 26.83
CA GLN A 4 -8.77 -46.63 26.59
C GLN A 4 -9.75 -45.69 25.88
N TYR A 5 -9.86 -44.43 26.33
CA TYR A 5 -10.73 -43.43 25.69
C TYR A 5 -10.33 -43.15 24.24
N ILE A 6 -9.02 -43.03 23.97
CA ILE A 6 -8.51 -42.86 22.60
C ILE A 6 -8.85 -44.05 21.71
N LYS A 7 -8.67 -45.29 22.23
CA LYS A 7 -9.00 -46.51 21.49
C LYS A 7 -10.49 -46.63 21.20
N GLN A 8 -11.34 -46.25 22.17
CA GLN A 8 -12.79 -46.22 21.99
C GLN A 8 -13.24 -45.17 21.00
N ALA A 9 -12.66 -43.94 21.04
CA ALA A 9 -12.93 -42.86 20.08
C ALA A 9 -12.57 -43.30 18.66
N LEU A 10 -11.39 -43.87 18.45
CA LEU A 10 -10.97 -44.38 17.14
C LEU A 10 -11.89 -45.49 16.59
N ARG A 11 -12.40 -46.33 17.46
CA ARG A 11 -13.37 -47.39 17.07
C ARG A 11 -14.71 -46.78 16.64
N MET A 12 -15.23 -45.79 17.39
CA MET A 12 -16.46 -45.07 17.02
C MET A 12 -16.37 -44.37 15.70
N ILE A 13 -15.20 -43.76 15.39
CA ILE A 13 -14.91 -43.13 14.08
C ILE A 13 -14.99 -44.17 12.95
N GLY A 14 -14.49 -45.41 13.20
CA GLY A 14 -14.53 -46.48 12.21
C GLY A 14 -15.93 -47.07 11.99
N GLU A 15 -16.78 -47.09 13.02
CA GLU A 15 -18.15 -47.64 12.97
C GLU A 15 -19.12 -46.67 12.26
N ASN A 16 -18.94 -45.34 12.43
CA ASN A 16 -19.80 -44.30 11.84
C ASN A 16 -19.03 -43.39 10.90
N LYS A 17 -18.51 -43.93 9.81
CA LYS A 17 -17.61 -43.23 8.87
C LYS A 17 -18.19 -41.91 8.33
N LEU A 18 -19.45 -41.94 7.91
CA LEU A 18 -20.09 -40.77 7.31
C LEU A 18 -20.25 -39.60 8.30
N LEU A 19 -20.73 -39.91 9.52
CA LEU A 19 -20.88 -38.92 10.59
C LEU A 19 -19.52 -38.34 11.02
N SER A 20 -18.51 -39.20 11.11
CA SER A 20 -17.15 -38.82 11.48
C SER A 20 -16.51 -37.91 10.43
N VAL A 21 -16.68 -38.21 9.14
CA VAL A 21 -16.19 -37.35 8.04
C VAL A 21 -16.86 -35.98 8.06
N ILE A 22 -18.18 -35.93 8.22
CA ILE A 22 -18.91 -34.65 8.30
C ILE A 22 -18.42 -33.81 9.49
N SER A 23 -18.26 -34.46 10.67
CA SER A 23 -17.78 -33.77 11.87
C SER A 23 -16.35 -33.24 11.71
N ILE A 24 -15.45 -34.03 11.13
CA ILE A 24 -14.06 -33.61 10.88
C ILE A 24 -14.01 -32.45 9.85
N LEU A 25 -14.75 -32.56 8.75
CA LEU A 25 -14.83 -31.51 7.77
C LEU A 25 -15.44 -30.22 8.34
N GLY A 26 -16.49 -30.34 9.13
CA GLY A 26 -17.12 -29.18 9.79
C GLY A 26 -16.18 -28.46 10.76
N THR A 27 -15.48 -29.21 11.60
CA THR A 27 -14.52 -28.63 12.55
C THR A 27 -13.31 -28.04 11.82
N ALA A 28 -12.78 -28.71 10.80
CA ALA A 28 -11.69 -28.19 9.98
C ALA A 28 -12.08 -26.88 9.29
N LEU A 29 -13.29 -26.81 8.69
CA LEU A 29 -13.80 -25.61 8.05
C LEU A 29 -13.94 -24.45 9.07
N ALA A 30 -14.49 -24.74 10.25
CA ALA A 30 -14.64 -23.75 11.31
C ALA A 30 -13.29 -23.17 11.75
N ILE A 31 -12.28 -24.01 11.93
CA ILE A 31 -10.92 -23.56 12.29
C ILE A 31 -10.32 -22.73 11.18
N CYS A 32 -10.44 -23.17 9.92
CA CYS A 32 -9.96 -22.39 8.76
C CYS A 32 -10.61 -20.98 8.71
N MET A 33 -11.92 -20.90 8.91
CA MET A 33 -12.63 -19.61 8.91
C MET A 33 -12.13 -18.68 10.03
N ILE A 34 -11.96 -19.22 11.24
CA ILE A 34 -11.41 -18.45 12.37
C ILE A 34 -9.99 -17.94 12.02
N MET A 35 -9.13 -18.82 11.49
CA MET A 35 -7.77 -18.41 11.09
C MET A 35 -7.78 -17.31 10.02
N VAL A 36 -8.66 -17.41 9.03
CA VAL A 36 -8.80 -16.37 8.00
C VAL A 36 -9.22 -15.04 8.63
N ILE A 37 -10.20 -15.05 9.53
CA ILE A 37 -10.63 -13.82 10.22
C ILE A 37 -9.48 -13.21 11.04
N VAL A 38 -8.73 -14.04 11.79
CA VAL A 38 -7.59 -13.57 12.59
C VAL A 38 -6.50 -12.98 11.68
N ILE A 39 -6.17 -13.66 10.58
CA ILE A 39 -5.17 -13.17 9.63
C ILE A 39 -5.61 -11.82 9.03
N LEU A 40 -6.86 -11.72 8.58
CA LEU A 40 -7.40 -10.47 8.05
C LEU A 40 -7.36 -9.34 9.09
N TYR A 41 -7.71 -9.65 10.34
CA TYR A 41 -7.63 -8.68 11.42
C TYR A 41 -6.19 -8.21 11.66
N VAL A 42 -5.24 -9.14 11.76
CA VAL A 42 -3.82 -8.82 11.97
C VAL A 42 -3.28 -8.01 10.79
N VAL A 43 -3.53 -8.41 9.55
CA VAL A 43 -3.06 -7.68 8.35
C VAL A 43 -3.63 -6.26 8.30
N ASN A 44 -4.88 -6.07 8.73
CA ASN A 44 -5.51 -4.75 8.72
C ASN A 44 -5.10 -3.85 9.89
N THR A 45 -4.68 -4.40 11.02
CA THR A 45 -4.38 -3.62 12.24
C THR A 45 -2.90 -3.52 12.57
N ALA A 46 -2.10 -4.49 12.15
CA ALA A 46 -0.68 -4.50 12.47
C ALA A 46 0.10 -3.46 11.66
N SER A 47 1.06 -2.84 12.33
CA SER A 47 1.95 -1.85 11.76
C SER A 47 3.14 -2.54 11.11
N PHE A 48 3.10 -2.71 9.80
CA PHE A 48 4.20 -3.23 8.98
C PHE A 48 4.78 -2.13 8.10
N LYS A 49 6.05 -2.25 7.74
CA LYS A 49 6.64 -1.38 6.71
C LYS A 49 5.85 -1.51 5.39
N PRO A 50 5.60 -0.39 4.71
CA PRO A 50 6.04 0.98 5.01
C PRO A 50 5.20 1.73 6.05
N GLU A 51 4.06 1.20 6.50
CA GLU A 51 3.10 1.85 7.39
C GLU A 51 3.36 1.52 8.87
N VAL A 52 4.56 1.77 9.37
CA VAL A 52 4.94 1.48 10.78
C VAL A 52 4.10 2.21 11.80
N ASN A 53 3.55 3.36 11.45
CA ASN A 53 2.74 4.20 12.32
C ASN A 53 1.23 4.11 12.00
N ARG A 54 0.76 3.00 11.45
CA ARG A 54 -0.62 2.84 10.97
C ARG A 54 -1.67 3.21 12.02
N GLY A 55 -1.47 2.82 13.28
CA GLY A 55 -2.38 3.14 14.39
C GLY A 55 -2.43 4.63 14.77
N ARG A 56 -1.48 5.45 14.28
CA ARG A 56 -1.37 6.90 14.51
C ARG A 56 -1.59 7.71 13.23
N THR A 57 -1.75 7.06 12.10
CA THR A 57 -1.91 7.71 10.79
C THR A 57 -3.38 7.88 10.46
N CYS A 58 -3.77 9.10 10.15
CA CYS A 58 -5.11 9.43 9.66
C CYS A 58 -5.07 9.61 8.14
N TYR A 59 -5.92 8.86 7.43
CA TYR A 59 -6.05 8.94 5.98
C TYR A 59 -7.29 9.75 5.61
N ILE A 60 -7.08 10.90 5.00
CA ILE A 60 -8.18 11.72 4.50
C ILE A 60 -8.29 11.49 3.00
N THR A 61 -9.30 10.75 2.58
CA THR A 61 -9.49 10.37 1.17
C THR A 61 -10.59 11.16 0.48
N THR A 62 -11.55 11.67 1.25
CA THR A 62 -12.76 12.26 0.70
C THR A 62 -13.16 13.51 1.49
N VAL A 63 -13.57 14.53 0.78
CA VAL A 63 -14.17 15.74 1.34
C VAL A 63 -15.63 15.80 0.95
N MET A 64 -16.45 16.15 1.91
CA MET A 64 -17.85 16.41 1.71
C MET A 64 -18.06 17.93 1.60
N SER A 65 -18.56 18.38 0.48
CA SER A 65 -18.91 19.76 0.23
C SER A 65 -20.44 19.92 0.26
N ASN A 66 -20.90 20.85 1.07
CA ASN A 66 -22.31 21.20 1.15
C ASN A 66 -22.55 22.49 0.36
N GLY A 67 -23.32 22.43 -0.72
CA GLY A 67 -23.66 23.60 -1.52
C GLY A 67 -24.43 24.63 -0.69
N LYS A 68 -24.16 25.91 -0.91
CA LYS A 68 -24.85 27.02 -0.26
C LYS A 68 -26.29 27.24 -0.77
N ASP A 69 -26.68 26.60 -1.86
CA ASP A 69 -28.00 26.71 -2.44
C ASP A 69 -29.02 25.80 -1.75
N ASP A 70 -30.27 26.23 -1.75
CA ASP A 70 -31.46 25.62 -1.12
C ASP A 70 -31.69 24.14 -1.53
N ASN A 71 -31.03 23.67 -2.55
CA ASN A 71 -30.95 22.28 -3.02
C ASN A 71 -29.77 21.52 -2.38
N ARG A 72 -29.75 21.34 -1.09
CA ARG A 72 -28.82 20.48 -0.29
C ARG A 72 -28.12 19.37 -1.07
N ARG A 73 -27.36 19.70 -2.13
CA ARG A 73 -26.56 18.74 -2.88
C ARG A 73 -25.26 18.51 -2.12
N ILE A 74 -25.20 17.38 -1.47
CA ILE A 74 -23.95 16.90 -0.87
C ILE A 74 -23.10 16.36 -2.02
N SER A 75 -21.93 16.94 -2.22
CA SER A 75 -20.95 16.46 -3.18
C SER A 75 -19.76 15.86 -2.45
N TYR A 76 -19.36 14.67 -2.87
CA TYR A 76 -18.16 14.00 -2.38
C TYR A 76 -17.06 14.12 -3.44
N SER A 77 -15.89 14.58 -3.05
CA SER A 77 -14.75 14.70 -3.93
C SER A 77 -13.45 14.29 -3.22
N SER A 78 -12.43 13.95 -3.99
CA SER A 78 -11.07 13.81 -3.45
C SER A 78 -10.53 15.19 -3.06
N LEU A 79 -9.59 15.22 -2.09
CA LEU A 79 -8.95 16.46 -1.70
C LEU A 79 -8.09 17.01 -2.84
N GLY A 80 -8.37 18.24 -3.24
CA GLY A 80 -7.47 18.98 -4.12
C GLY A 80 -6.24 19.49 -3.36
N LEU A 81 -5.11 19.57 -4.05
CA LEU A 81 -3.86 20.05 -3.45
C LEU A 81 -3.96 21.46 -2.80
N PRO A 82 -4.73 22.43 -3.36
CA PRO A 82 -4.94 23.73 -2.70
C PRO A 82 -5.56 23.58 -1.31
N LEU A 83 -6.57 22.73 -1.17
CA LEU A 83 -7.24 22.49 0.11
C LEU A 83 -6.30 21.81 1.12
N VAL A 84 -5.46 20.86 0.67
CA VAL A 84 -4.45 20.24 1.51
C VAL A 84 -3.46 21.28 2.03
N LYS A 85 -2.99 22.18 1.16
CA LYS A 85 -2.05 23.26 1.55
C LYS A 85 -2.65 24.23 2.56
N GLU A 86 -3.91 24.56 2.42
CA GLU A 86 -4.58 25.54 3.26
C GLU A 86 -5.07 24.96 4.59
N CYS A 87 -5.59 23.72 4.57
CA CYS A 87 -6.25 23.14 5.74
C CYS A 87 -5.41 22.07 6.44
N CYS A 88 -4.62 21.27 5.70
CA CYS A 88 -3.96 20.10 6.26
C CYS A 88 -2.52 20.38 6.70
N TYR A 89 -1.73 21.08 5.89
CA TYR A 89 -0.33 21.39 6.26
C TYR A 89 -0.17 22.27 7.50
N PRO A 90 -1.08 23.24 7.80
CA PRO A 90 -0.96 24.04 9.00
C PRO A 90 -1.40 23.35 10.31
N LEU A 91 -1.81 22.06 10.26
CA LEU A 91 -2.27 21.33 11.44
C LEU A 91 -1.16 21.18 12.48
N LYS A 92 -1.31 21.88 13.62
CA LYS A 92 -0.32 21.85 14.73
C LYS A 92 -0.33 20.54 15.52
N GLY A 93 -1.39 19.76 15.43
CA GLY A 93 -1.53 18.47 16.15
C GLY A 93 -0.92 17.28 15.41
N ALA A 94 -0.51 17.45 14.16
CA ALA A 94 0.09 16.40 13.36
C ALA A 94 1.62 16.48 13.39
N GLU A 95 2.29 15.36 13.61
CA GLU A 95 3.76 15.27 13.58
C GLU A 95 4.31 15.47 12.16
N ALA A 96 3.62 14.95 11.16
CA ALA A 96 3.89 15.14 9.75
C ALA A 96 2.59 15.03 8.95
N VAL A 97 2.48 15.83 7.90
CA VAL A 97 1.37 15.78 6.93
C VAL A 97 1.97 15.59 5.55
N THR A 98 1.45 14.64 4.80
CA THR A 98 1.88 14.37 3.41
C THR A 98 0.68 14.29 2.50
N ALA A 99 0.86 14.76 1.28
CA ALA A 99 -0.11 14.61 0.20
C ALA A 99 0.38 13.56 -0.80
N ILE A 100 -0.50 12.63 -1.12
CA ILE A 100 -0.23 11.59 -2.11
C ILE A 100 -1.27 11.71 -3.21
N ASN A 101 -0.81 11.91 -4.43
CA ASN A 101 -1.67 11.82 -5.61
C ASN A 101 -1.41 10.48 -6.29
N MET A 102 -2.34 9.55 -6.13
CA MET A 102 -2.32 8.23 -6.75
C MET A 102 -3.36 8.19 -7.87
N ASP A 103 -2.90 8.23 -9.10
CA ASP A 103 -3.79 7.89 -10.22
C ASP A 103 -3.81 6.36 -10.42
N ARG A 104 -4.69 5.70 -9.69
CA ARG A 104 -4.85 4.24 -9.78
C ARG A 104 -5.47 3.77 -11.10
N TYR A 105 -6.03 4.69 -11.87
CA TYR A 105 -6.75 4.38 -13.10
C TYR A 105 -5.94 4.61 -14.36
N ARG A 106 -4.81 5.31 -14.27
CA ARG A 106 -3.92 5.58 -15.40
C ARG A 106 -2.51 5.10 -15.11
N PRO A 107 -2.24 3.82 -15.39
CA PRO A 107 -0.86 3.34 -15.35
C PRO A 107 -0.05 4.07 -16.41
N LEU A 108 1.11 4.58 -16.04
CA LEU A 108 2.05 5.23 -16.97
C LEU A 108 3.10 4.23 -17.44
N THR A 109 3.66 4.49 -18.62
CA THR A 109 4.74 3.67 -19.16
C THR A 109 6.08 4.24 -18.75
N ALA A 110 6.79 3.51 -17.91
CA ALA A 110 8.20 3.73 -17.62
C ALA A 110 9.05 3.11 -18.74
N SER A 111 10.00 3.84 -19.28
CA SER A 111 10.90 3.35 -20.33
C SER A 111 12.34 3.75 -20.07
N SER A 112 13.26 2.94 -20.56
CA SER A 112 14.69 3.27 -20.63
C SER A 112 14.91 4.47 -21.57
N MET A 113 16.05 5.15 -21.45
CA MET A 113 16.34 6.34 -22.26
C MET A 113 16.39 6.06 -23.76
N ASP A 114 16.80 4.86 -24.16
CA ASP A 114 16.81 4.36 -25.54
C ASP A 114 15.42 3.93 -26.06
N GLY A 115 14.42 3.84 -25.15
CA GLY A 115 13.07 3.44 -25.50
C GLY A 115 12.88 1.94 -25.79
N VAL A 116 13.93 1.14 -25.71
CA VAL A 116 13.88 -0.31 -26.06
C VAL A 116 13.15 -1.10 -24.97
N LYS A 117 13.45 -0.80 -23.72
CA LYS A 117 12.79 -1.45 -22.58
C LYS A 117 11.70 -0.56 -22.02
N ASN A 118 10.53 -1.12 -21.79
CA ASN A 118 9.41 -0.41 -21.19
C ASN A 118 8.66 -1.29 -20.20
N ARG A 119 8.02 -0.67 -19.23
CA ARG A 119 7.16 -1.32 -18.24
C ARG A 119 6.04 -0.38 -17.83
N THR A 120 4.83 -0.90 -17.87
CA THR A 120 3.66 -0.19 -17.33
C THR A 120 3.66 -0.31 -15.80
N SER A 121 3.56 0.84 -15.12
CA SER A 121 3.59 0.92 -13.65
C SER A 121 2.62 1.96 -13.16
N TYR A 122 2.14 1.76 -11.94
CA TYR A 122 1.35 2.77 -11.23
C TYR A 122 2.30 3.75 -10.57
N ILE A 123 2.00 5.04 -10.67
CA ILE A 123 2.83 6.11 -10.19
C ILE A 123 2.08 6.88 -9.11
N SER A 124 2.81 7.26 -8.08
CA SER A 124 2.34 8.15 -7.02
C SER A 124 3.21 9.39 -6.98
N TYR A 125 2.58 10.55 -7.04
CA TYR A 125 3.27 11.82 -6.81
C TYR A 125 3.16 12.16 -5.34
N THR A 126 4.29 12.43 -4.71
CA THR A 126 4.39 12.66 -3.28
C THR A 126 5.23 13.89 -2.96
N ASP A 127 5.09 14.41 -1.76
CA ASP A 127 5.98 15.41 -1.19
C ASP A 127 7.12 14.77 -0.38
N THR A 128 8.01 15.57 0.17
CA THR A 128 9.14 15.09 0.97
C THR A 128 8.72 14.53 2.33
N ALA A 129 7.58 14.97 2.87
CA ALA A 129 7.05 14.47 4.14
C ALA A 129 6.57 13.02 4.04
N PHE A 130 6.29 12.54 2.83
CA PHE A 130 5.92 11.15 2.56
C PHE A 130 6.91 10.15 3.16
N TRP A 131 8.18 10.38 2.98
CA TRP A 131 9.24 9.51 3.46
C TRP A 131 9.42 9.51 4.99
N LYS A 132 8.88 10.53 5.65
CA LYS A 132 8.81 10.59 7.11
C LYS A 132 7.60 9.81 7.65
N VAL A 133 6.47 9.89 6.95
CA VAL A 133 5.24 9.19 7.33
C VAL A 133 5.34 7.70 7.02
N PHE A 134 5.87 7.35 5.85
CA PHE A 134 6.04 5.99 5.37
C PHE A 134 7.52 5.59 5.37
N GLN A 135 7.85 4.52 6.06
CA GLN A 135 9.22 4.03 6.19
C GLN A 135 9.47 2.90 5.20
N PHE A 136 10.10 3.23 4.09
CA PHE A 136 10.54 2.25 3.10
C PHE A 136 11.97 1.77 3.39
N ASP A 137 12.25 0.53 3.01
CA ASP A 137 13.62 0.01 2.96
C ASP A 137 14.18 0.29 1.56
N PHE A 138 15.21 1.11 1.49
CA PHE A 138 15.92 1.40 0.25
C PHE A 138 17.03 0.37 0.06
N LEU A 139 17.05 -0.30 -1.09
CA LEU A 139 18.15 -1.17 -1.47
C LEU A 139 19.39 -0.35 -1.82
N GLN A 140 19.16 0.79 -2.47
CA GLN A 140 20.18 1.77 -2.85
C GLN A 140 19.60 3.16 -2.83
N GLY A 141 20.46 4.18 -2.73
CA GLY A 141 20.05 5.57 -2.71
C GLY A 141 19.19 5.95 -1.51
N GLY A 142 18.18 6.74 -1.75
CA GLY A 142 17.30 7.20 -0.69
C GLY A 142 16.18 8.12 -1.19
N PRO A 143 15.43 8.72 -0.28
CA PRO A 143 14.37 9.67 -0.62
C PRO A 143 14.97 10.94 -1.25
N PHE A 144 14.25 11.55 -2.17
CA PHE A 144 14.64 12.85 -2.72
C PHE A 144 14.63 13.94 -1.64
N SER A 145 15.64 14.81 -1.70
CA SER A 145 15.82 15.85 -0.68
C SER A 145 14.80 16.98 -0.80
N PRO A 146 14.49 17.70 0.30
CA PRO A 146 13.64 18.90 0.25
C PRO A 146 14.17 19.96 -0.70
N ALA A 147 15.50 20.12 -0.82
CA ALA A 147 16.12 21.06 -1.73
C ALA A 147 15.84 20.69 -3.20
N ALA A 148 16.01 19.42 -3.57
CA ALA A 148 15.71 18.93 -4.91
C ALA A 148 14.23 19.06 -5.25
N PHE A 149 13.35 18.80 -4.30
CA PHE A 149 11.90 18.97 -4.46
C PHE A 149 11.53 20.44 -4.70
N THR A 150 12.08 21.37 -3.90
CA THR A 150 11.80 22.80 -4.03
C THR A 150 12.38 23.38 -5.35
N SER A 151 13.51 22.85 -5.80
CA SER A 151 14.14 23.23 -7.09
C SER A 151 13.40 22.69 -8.32
N GLY A 152 12.36 21.85 -8.12
CA GLY A 152 11.61 21.27 -9.22
C GLY A 152 12.36 20.18 -9.99
N ILE A 153 13.45 19.65 -9.43
CA ILE A 153 14.18 18.54 -10.04
C ILE A 153 13.28 17.31 -10.04
N ARG A 154 13.14 16.70 -11.20
CA ARG A 154 12.29 15.51 -11.39
C ARG A 154 13.04 14.28 -10.92
N ASN A 155 12.85 13.92 -9.67
CA ASN A 155 13.40 12.72 -9.07
C ASN A 155 12.33 11.63 -8.96
N ALA A 156 12.75 10.38 -9.11
CA ALA A 156 11.90 9.21 -8.96
C ALA A 156 12.55 8.16 -8.07
N VAL A 157 11.75 7.58 -7.20
CA VAL A 157 12.10 6.35 -6.50
C VAL A 157 11.34 5.23 -7.20
N ILE A 158 12.04 4.17 -7.57
CA ILE A 158 11.47 3.05 -8.29
C ILE A 158 11.60 1.75 -7.48
N SER A 159 10.72 0.81 -7.74
CA SER A 159 10.84 -0.54 -7.15
C SER A 159 11.93 -1.35 -7.86
N GLU A 160 12.50 -2.31 -7.15
CA GLU A 160 13.47 -3.28 -7.70
C GLU A 160 12.95 -3.92 -9.00
N SER A 161 11.67 -4.31 -9.02
CA SER A 161 11.06 -4.94 -10.19
C SER A 161 11.04 -4.04 -11.43
N VAL A 162 10.93 -2.72 -11.26
CA VAL A 162 11.01 -1.74 -12.35
C VAL A 162 12.47 -1.55 -12.77
N ALA A 163 13.40 -1.46 -11.81
CA ALA A 163 14.83 -1.35 -12.08
C ALA A 163 15.34 -2.54 -12.91
N LEU A 164 15.03 -3.75 -12.50
CA LEU A 164 15.38 -4.97 -13.24
C LEU A 164 14.74 -5.03 -14.63
N ALA A 165 13.49 -4.63 -14.77
CA ALA A 165 12.81 -4.63 -16.06
C ALA A 165 13.41 -3.63 -17.05
N LEU A 166 13.76 -2.42 -16.60
CA LEU A 166 14.27 -1.35 -17.47
C LEU A 166 15.78 -1.45 -17.71
N PHE A 167 16.54 -1.80 -16.69
CA PHE A 167 18.01 -1.73 -16.72
C PHE A 167 18.70 -3.08 -16.63
N GLY A 168 17.98 -4.14 -16.23
CA GLY A 168 18.56 -5.48 -15.99
C GLY A 168 19.44 -5.58 -14.76
N THR A 169 19.44 -4.54 -13.90
CA THR A 169 20.22 -4.46 -12.67
C THR A 169 19.44 -3.65 -11.63
N ASP A 170 19.75 -3.86 -10.37
CA ASP A 170 19.26 -3.07 -9.25
C ASP A 170 20.08 -1.78 -9.04
N GLN A 171 21.31 -1.71 -9.59
CA GLN A 171 22.20 -0.56 -9.48
C GLN A 171 21.81 0.54 -10.48
N VAL A 172 20.83 1.37 -10.09
CA VAL A 172 20.21 2.34 -11.00
C VAL A 172 20.25 3.78 -10.49
N VAL A 173 20.75 4.01 -9.28
CA VAL A 173 20.85 5.35 -8.70
C VAL A 173 21.71 6.25 -9.59
N GLY A 174 21.21 7.46 -9.86
CA GLY A 174 21.85 8.43 -10.76
C GLY A 174 21.59 8.18 -12.26
N ARG A 175 20.86 7.12 -12.62
CA ARG A 175 20.41 6.92 -14.00
C ARG A 175 19.12 7.68 -14.27
N GLU A 176 18.87 7.91 -15.55
CA GLU A 176 17.66 8.56 -16.03
C GLU A 176 16.68 7.54 -16.61
N MET A 177 15.40 7.81 -16.45
CA MET A 177 14.31 7.07 -17.09
C MET A 177 13.25 8.03 -17.61
N LYS A 178 12.42 7.56 -18.54
CA LYS A 178 11.27 8.31 -19.05
C LYS A 178 9.99 7.76 -18.46
N LEU A 179 9.11 8.65 -18.01
CA LEU A 179 7.73 8.37 -17.67
C LEU A 179 6.86 9.17 -18.63
N ASP A 180 6.15 8.49 -19.52
CA ASP A 180 5.33 9.12 -20.56
C ASP A 180 6.04 10.31 -21.22
N PHE A 181 7.22 10.13 -21.75
CA PHE A 181 8.06 11.15 -22.44
C PHE A 181 8.77 12.17 -21.53
N ILE A 182 8.52 12.17 -20.22
CA ILE A 182 9.20 13.07 -19.28
C ILE A 182 10.36 12.34 -18.61
N VAL A 183 11.52 12.99 -18.57
CA VAL A 183 12.74 12.44 -17.97
C VAL A 183 12.75 12.67 -16.46
N TYR A 184 13.10 11.63 -15.73
CA TYR A 184 13.28 11.61 -14.27
C TYR A 184 14.63 11.00 -13.90
N ASN A 185 15.27 11.56 -12.88
CA ASN A 185 16.48 11.01 -12.28
C ASN A 185 16.11 10.00 -11.19
N ILE A 186 16.76 8.86 -11.15
CA ILE A 186 16.56 7.83 -10.13
C ILE A 186 17.44 8.13 -8.92
N CYS A 187 16.85 8.23 -7.75
CA CYS A 187 17.54 8.51 -6.48
C CYS A 187 17.42 7.39 -5.46
#